data_dcd47aa7b129beeb61f566915a89b0fa
#
_entry.id   dcd47aa7b129beeb61f566915a89b0fa
#
_cell.length_a   1.000
_cell.length_b   1.000
_cell.length_c   1.000
_cell.angle_alpha   90.00
_cell.angle_beta   90.00
_cell.angle_gamma   90.00
#
_symmetry.space_group_name_H-M   'P 1'
#
loop_
_entity.id
_entity.type
_entity.pdbx_description
1 polymer ?
#
loop_
_entity_poly.entity_id
_entity_poly.type
_entity_poly.pdbx_seq_one_letter_code
_entity_poly.pdbx_strand_id
1 'polypeptide(L)'
;MSERIVVDPITQIEGHLRIEAQMDGENIAQAYSSGTMVRGLEIILRGRDPRDAWAFAQRICGVCTLVHGIASVRSVEDALHRAIPSYSIPHNAELIRNLMIAAQYVHDHVMHFYHLHALDWVDVVSALKADPKATSALAQSLSSYSKSSPGYFADVQKKVKTFVEQGQLGIFANAYWGHPAYKLPPEANL
;
A
#
# COMPACT_ATOMS: atom_id res chain seq x y z
N MET A 1 11.57 -9.97 -34.11
CA MET A 1 10.17 -9.55 -33.84
C MET A 1 10.20 -8.87 -32.49
N SER A 2 9.73 -7.64 -32.40
CA SER A 2 9.64 -6.95 -31.11
C SER A 2 8.58 -7.63 -30.26
N GLU A 3 8.98 -8.13 -29.11
CA GLU A 3 8.07 -8.72 -28.10
C GLU A 3 7.48 -7.61 -27.26
N ARG A 4 6.17 -7.65 -27.02
CA ARG A 4 5.48 -6.72 -26.11
C ARG A 4 5.18 -7.43 -24.82
N ILE A 5 5.72 -6.91 -23.73
CA ILE A 5 5.44 -7.37 -22.36
C ILE A 5 4.48 -6.38 -21.71
N VAL A 6 3.44 -6.90 -21.07
CA VAL A 6 2.45 -6.09 -20.34
C VAL A 6 2.33 -6.63 -18.93
N VAL A 7 2.47 -5.76 -17.94
CA VAL A 7 2.19 -6.03 -16.53
C VAL A 7 1.02 -5.14 -16.11
N ASP A 8 -0.12 -5.76 -15.84
CA ASP A 8 -1.37 -5.06 -15.53
C ASP A 8 -2.25 -5.92 -14.62
N PRO A 9 -2.44 -5.50 -13.37
CA PRO A 9 -1.83 -4.37 -12.68
C PRO A 9 -0.42 -4.69 -12.13
N ILE A 10 0.32 -3.62 -11.80
CA ILE A 10 1.43 -3.74 -10.86
C ILE A 10 0.85 -4.01 -9.47
N THR A 11 1.38 -5.00 -8.77
CA THR A 11 0.91 -5.42 -7.45
C THR A 11 1.60 -4.68 -6.31
N GLN A 12 1.09 -4.85 -5.08
CA GLN A 12 1.58 -4.24 -3.82
C GLN A 12 1.69 -2.71 -3.86
N ILE A 13 0.83 -2.06 -4.63
CA ILE A 13 0.71 -0.60 -4.69
C ILE A 13 -0.71 -0.17 -4.38
N GLU A 14 -0.88 1.09 -4.00
CA GLU A 14 -2.20 1.73 -3.97
C GLU A 14 -2.52 2.28 -5.37
N GLY A 15 -3.73 1.98 -5.86
CA GLY A 15 -4.21 2.35 -7.18
C GLY A 15 -3.89 1.32 -8.26
N HIS A 16 -4.10 1.71 -9.52
CA HIS A 16 -3.90 0.83 -10.67
C HIS A 16 -2.85 1.41 -11.61
N LEU A 17 -1.74 0.70 -11.71
CA LEU A 17 -0.65 1.01 -12.62
C LEU A 17 -0.47 -0.13 -13.61
N ARG A 18 -0.43 0.20 -14.88
CA ARG A 18 -0.06 -0.69 -15.98
C ARG A 18 1.28 -0.28 -16.55
N ILE A 19 2.17 -1.22 -16.74
CA ILE A 19 3.46 -1.04 -17.42
C ILE A 19 3.47 -1.86 -18.68
N GLU A 20 3.89 -1.26 -19.78
CA GLU A 20 4.12 -1.93 -21.05
C GLU A 20 5.57 -1.71 -21.46
N ALA A 21 6.24 -2.76 -21.88
CA ALA A 21 7.59 -2.70 -22.43
C ALA A 21 7.61 -3.32 -23.84
N GLN A 22 8.29 -2.66 -24.76
CA GLN A 22 8.58 -3.19 -26.08
C GLN A 22 10.04 -3.64 -26.11
N MET A 23 10.25 -4.92 -26.32
CA MET A 23 11.57 -5.53 -26.29
C MET A 23 12.22 -5.52 -27.67
N ASP A 24 13.52 -5.30 -27.70
CA ASP A 24 14.41 -5.57 -28.85
C ASP A 24 15.52 -6.51 -28.36
N GLY A 25 15.32 -7.81 -28.54
CA GLY A 25 16.12 -8.83 -27.88
C GLY A 25 15.97 -8.74 -26.36
N GLU A 26 17.09 -8.60 -25.65
CA GLU A 26 17.12 -8.46 -24.19
C GLU A 26 16.98 -7.01 -23.69
N ASN A 27 16.88 -6.04 -24.61
CA ASN A 27 16.80 -4.63 -24.27
C ASN A 27 15.37 -4.11 -24.35
N ILE A 28 15.03 -3.15 -23.48
CA ILE A 28 13.78 -2.41 -23.55
C ILE A 28 13.97 -1.26 -24.55
N ALA A 29 13.32 -1.37 -25.71
CA ALA A 29 13.36 -0.32 -26.74
C ALA A 29 12.42 0.85 -26.38
N GLN A 30 11.25 0.54 -25.81
CA GLN A 30 10.26 1.53 -25.39
C GLN A 30 9.54 1.03 -24.13
N ALA A 31 9.16 1.96 -23.25
CA ALA A 31 8.37 1.66 -22.05
C ALA A 31 7.27 2.71 -21.87
N TYR A 32 6.11 2.25 -21.44
CA TYR A 32 4.94 3.09 -21.17
C TYR A 32 4.39 2.76 -19.81
N SER A 33 3.98 3.80 -19.08
CA SER A 33 3.23 3.66 -17.85
C SER A 33 1.86 4.31 -18.00
N SER A 34 0.82 3.64 -17.51
CA SER A 34 -0.56 4.13 -17.57
C SER A 34 -1.24 3.97 -16.24
N GLY A 35 -1.73 5.08 -15.68
CA GLY A 35 -2.69 5.04 -14.59
C GLY A 35 -4.07 4.71 -15.16
N THR A 36 -4.71 3.66 -14.67
CA THR A 36 -6.02 3.22 -15.18
C THR A 36 -7.18 3.79 -14.41
N MET A 37 -6.91 4.54 -13.32
CA MET A 37 -7.93 5.26 -12.54
C MET A 37 -7.93 6.74 -12.91
N VAL A 38 -9.07 7.23 -13.40
CA VAL A 38 -9.27 8.66 -13.70
C VAL A 38 -10.02 9.31 -12.56
N ARG A 39 -9.45 10.36 -11.96
CA ARG A 39 -10.09 11.18 -10.92
C ARG A 39 -10.54 12.55 -11.43
N GLY A 40 -10.09 12.96 -12.63
CA GLY A 40 -10.46 14.22 -13.25
C GLY A 40 -9.93 15.45 -12.51
N LEU A 41 -8.80 15.36 -11.80
CA LEU A 41 -8.25 16.45 -11.00
C LEU A 41 -7.98 17.69 -11.84
N GLU A 42 -7.54 17.51 -13.08
CA GLU A 42 -7.29 18.58 -14.05
C GLU A 42 -8.56 19.39 -14.37
N ILE A 43 -9.71 18.73 -14.35
CA ILE A 43 -11.01 19.35 -14.58
C ILE A 43 -11.50 20.02 -13.31
N ILE A 44 -11.39 19.33 -12.17
CA ILE A 44 -11.82 19.81 -10.86
C ILE A 44 -11.13 21.11 -10.47
N LEU A 45 -9.83 21.22 -10.74
CA LEU A 45 -9.02 22.38 -10.36
C LEU A 45 -9.16 23.57 -11.32
N ARG A 46 -9.72 23.35 -12.51
CA ARG A 46 -9.86 24.42 -13.50
C ARG A 46 -10.71 25.57 -12.98
N GLY A 47 -10.15 26.80 -13.00
CA GLY A 47 -10.84 28.01 -12.57
C GLY A 47 -10.96 28.17 -11.05
N ARG A 48 -10.36 27.28 -10.26
CA ARG A 48 -10.32 27.41 -8.79
C ARG A 48 -9.12 28.21 -8.32
N ASP A 49 -9.23 28.77 -7.12
CA ASP A 49 -8.12 29.43 -6.46
C ASP A 49 -7.00 28.39 -6.20
N PRO A 50 -5.75 28.62 -6.65
CA PRO A 50 -4.62 27.71 -6.39
C PRO A 50 -4.38 27.46 -4.92
N ARG A 51 -4.75 28.39 -4.03
CA ARG A 51 -4.58 28.25 -2.58
C ARG A 51 -5.50 27.17 -1.99
N ASP A 52 -6.56 26.81 -2.68
CA ASP A 52 -7.52 25.75 -2.26
C ASP A 52 -7.20 24.39 -2.90
N ALA A 53 -6.29 24.34 -3.87
CA ALA A 53 -5.99 23.13 -4.65
C ALA A 53 -5.58 21.94 -3.78
N TRP A 54 -4.87 22.18 -2.68
CA TRP A 54 -4.45 21.13 -1.74
C TRP A 54 -5.63 20.37 -1.13
N ALA A 55 -6.72 21.06 -0.83
CA ALA A 55 -7.91 20.44 -0.24
C ALA A 55 -8.61 19.47 -1.20
N PHE A 56 -8.59 19.75 -2.51
CA PHE A 56 -9.07 18.85 -3.54
C PHE A 56 -8.10 17.72 -3.80
N ALA A 57 -6.80 18.03 -3.91
CA ALA A 57 -5.76 17.05 -4.17
C ALA A 57 -5.73 15.96 -3.09
N GLN A 58 -5.93 16.28 -1.84
CA GLN A 58 -6.04 15.31 -0.75
C GLN A 58 -7.14 14.29 -0.94
N ARG A 59 -8.21 14.61 -1.64
CA ARG A 59 -9.38 13.73 -1.80
C ARG A 59 -9.22 12.68 -2.89
N ILE A 60 -8.15 12.72 -3.67
CA ILE A 60 -7.91 11.68 -4.69
C ILE A 60 -7.38 10.38 -4.07
N CYS A 61 -6.81 10.43 -2.88
CA CYS A 61 -6.34 9.25 -2.16
C CYS A 61 -6.58 9.41 -0.64
N GLY A 62 -7.26 8.44 -0.04
CA GLY A 62 -7.50 8.42 1.41
C GLY A 62 -6.34 7.82 2.22
N VAL A 63 -5.48 7.04 1.59
CA VAL A 63 -4.31 6.40 2.20
C VAL A 63 -3.14 7.39 2.26
N CYS A 64 -2.78 7.99 1.10
CA CYS A 64 -1.67 8.92 0.95
C CYS A 64 -2.11 10.39 0.96
N THR A 65 -3.15 10.70 1.68
CA THR A 65 -3.86 11.99 1.66
C THR A 65 -2.93 13.20 1.84
N LEU A 66 -2.07 13.17 2.85
CA LEU A 66 -1.16 14.29 3.15
C LEU A 66 -0.15 14.54 2.04
N VAL A 67 0.40 13.48 1.45
CA VAL A 67 1.40 13.62 0.38
C VAL A 67 0.84 14.38 -0.82
N HIS A 68 -0.41 14.09 -1.21
CA HIS A 68 -1.09 14.85 -2.27
C HIS A 68 -1.29 16.32 -1.89
N GLY A 69 -1.66 16.59 -0.64
CA GLY A 69 -1.79 17.96 -0.14
C GLY A 69 -0.45 18.71 -0.18
N ILE A 70 0.62 18.11 0.33
CA ILE A 70 1.96 18.70 0.31
C ILE A 70 2.47 18.89 -1.12
N ALA A 71 2.27 17.94 -2.02
CA ALA A 71 2.65 18.07 -3.42
C ALA A 71 1.94 19.26 -4.07
N SER A 72 0.64 19.42 -3.81
CA SER A 72 -0.14 20.57 -4.30
C SER A 72 0.38 21.90 -3.75
N VAL A 73 0.63 21.98 -2.45
CA VAL A 73 1.18 23.20 -1.81
C VAL A 73 2.54 23.55 -2.42
N ARG A 74 3.45 22.58 -2.52
CA ARG A 74 4.78 22.80 -3.11
C ARG A 74 4.72 23.26 -4.56
N SER A 75 3.78 22.75 -5.35
CA SER A 75 3.57 23.18 -6.73
C SER A 75 3.18 24.67 -6.82
N VAL A 76 2.28 25.12 -5.94
CA VAL A 76 1.87 26.53 -5.87
C VAL A 76 3.01 27.41 -5.36
N GLU A 77 3.74 26.97 -4.35
CA GLU A 77 4.90 27.69 -3.79
C GLU A 77 6.04 27.82 -4.79
N ASP A 78 6.30 26.80 -5.61
CA ASP A 78 7.29 26.91 -6.70
C ASP A 78 6.89 27.99 -7.72
N ALA A 79 5.62 28.05 -8.08
CA ALA A 79 5.10 29.10 -8.96
C ALA A 79 5.23 30.49 -8.31
N LEU A 80 4.92 30.62 -7.02
CA LEU A 80 5.08 31.88 -6.28
C LEU A 80 6.55 32.31 -6.19
N HIS A 81 7.46 31.39 -5.91
CA HIS A 81 8.88 31.66 -5.83
C HIS A 81 9.46 32.17 -7.18
N ARG A 82 8.98 31.58 -8.29
CA ARG A 82 9.36 32.04 -9.64
C ARG A 82 8.82 33.46 -9.96
N ALA A 83 7.59 33.75 -9.52
CA ALA A 83 6.97 35.05 -9.75
C ALA A 83 7.48 36.14 -8.80
N ILE A 84 7.83 35.76 -7.58
CA ILE A 84 8.26 36.64 -6.49
C ILE A 84 9.56 36.09 -5.89
N PRO A 85 10.74 36.45 -6.40
CA PRO A 85 12.00 35.84 -5.94
C PRO A 85 12.31 36.07 -4.45
N SER A 86 11.70 37.07 -3.82
CA SER A 86 11.80 37.32 -2.38
C SER A 86 10.89 36.45 -1.53
N TYR A 87 9.97 35.68 -2.14
CA TYR A 87 9.10 34.75 -1.42
C TYR A 87 9.93 33.63 -0.81
N SER A 88 9.74 33.39 0.48
CA SER A 88 10.38 32.28 1.19
C SER A 88 9.40 31.64 2.17
N ILE A 89 9.55 30.35 2.33
CA ILE A 89 8.77 29.61 3.31
C ILE A 89 9.43 29.77 4.68
N PRO A 90 8.69 30.17 5.74
CA PRO A 90 9.26 30.24 7.09
C PRO A 90 9.84 28.89 7.52
N HIS A 91 11.04 28.93 8.12
CA HIS A 91 11.73 27.70 8.56
C HIS A 91 10.87 26.79 9.45
N ASN A 92 10.10 27.35 10.38
CA ASN A 92 9.20 26.56 11.22
C ASN A 92 8.09 25.87 10.42
N ALA A 93 7.61 26.47 9.32
CA ALA A 93 6.64 25.84 8.45
C ALA A 93 7.23 24.61 7.75
N GLU A 94 8.49 24.70 7.30
CA GLU A 94 9.21 23.55 6.72
C GLU A 94 9.38 22.43 7.74
N LEU A 95 9.78 22.74 8.97
CA LEU A 95 9.93 21.76 10.05
C LEU A 95 8.62 21.05 10.38
N ILE A 96 7.52 21.80 10.50
CA ILE A 96 6.19 21.23 10.76
C ILE A 96 5.76 20.31 9.61
N ARG A 97 5.93 20.73 8.37
CA ARG A 97 5.62 19.91 7.19
C ARG A 97 6.47 18.63 7.16
N ASN A 98 7.74 18.73 7.49
CA ASN A 98 8.61 17.55 7.56
C ASN A 98 8.17 16.57 8.66
N LEU A 99 7.73 17.06 9.81
CA LEU A 99 7.15 16.21 10.87
C LEU A 99 5.85 15.54 10.42
N MET A 100 4.98 16.27 9.73
CA MET A 100 3.75 15.71 9.16
C MET A 100 4.06 14.61 8.14
N ILE A 101 5.01 14.84 7.25
CA ILE A 101 5.46 13.84 6.26
C ILE A 101 6.10 12.64 6.96
N ALA A 102 6.91 12.86 7.99
CA ALA A 102 7.53 11.78 8.76
C ALA A 102 6.50 10.89 9.44
N ALA A 103 5.43 11.47 10.01
CA ALA A 103 4.34 10.72 10.59
C ALA A 103 3.61 9.86 9.53
N GLN A 104 3.32 10.42 8.37
CA GLN A 104 2.73 9.66 7.26
C GLN A 104 3.70 8.59 6.75
N TYR A 105 4.98 8.87 6.66
CA TYR A 105 5.99 7.90 6.23
C TYR A 105 5.96 6.64 7.11
N VAL A 106 5.95 6.81 8.43
CA VAL A 106 5.84 5.67 9.37
C VAL A 106 4.51 4.93 9.20
N HIS A 107 3.40 5.67 9.13
CA HIS A 107 2.08 5.11 8.90
C HIS A 107 2.03 4.27 7.61
N ASP A 108 2.52 4.82 6.50
CA ASP A 108 2.44 4.17 5.20
C ASP A 108 3.29 2.90 5.13
N HIS A 109 4.46 2.88 5.76
CA HIS A 109 5.30 1.68 5.81
C HIS A 109 4.64 0.56 6.62
N VAL A 110 4.05 0.89 7.76
CA VAL A 110 3.32 -0.10 8.59
C VAL A 110 2.10 -0.62 7.83
N MET A 111 1.33 0.29 7.25
CA MET A 111 0.14 -0.08 6.51
C MET A 111 0.48 -0.91 5.26
N HIS A 112 1.49 -0.52 4.49
CA HIS A 112 1.94 -1.25 3.32
C HIS A 112 2.37 -2.67 3.68
N PHE A 113 3.16 -2.82 4.76
CA PHE A 113 3.57 -4.15 5.22
C PHE A 113 2.35 -5.03 5.53
N TYR A 114 1.42 -4.56 6.36
CA TYR A 114 0.30 -5.39 6.81
C TYR A 114 -0.79 -5.59 5.77
N HIS A 115 -1.11 -4.59 4.96
CA HIS A 115 -2.25 -4.66 4.03
C HIS A 115 -1.88 -5.07 2.62
N LEU A 116 -0.66 -4.76 2.17
CA LEU A 116 -0.26 -5.00 0.79
C LEU A 116 0.81 -6.09 0.65
N HIS A 117 1.55 -6.40 1.70
CA HIS A 117 2.74 -7.24 1.59
C HIS A 117 2.80 -8.42 2.56
N ALA A 118 2.09 -8.37 3.68
CA ALA A 118 2.20 -9.39 4.73
C ALA A 118 1.90 -10.81 4.24
N LEU A 119 0.92 -10.97 3.35
CA LEU A 119 0.55 -12.28 2.82
C LEU A 119 1.59 -12.90 1.87
N ASP A 120 2.57 -12.14 1.41
CA ASP A 120 3.71 -12.69 0.67
C ASP A 120 4.71 -13.41 1.61
N TRP A 121 4.65 -13.11 2.91
CA TRP A 121 5.57 -13.63 3.93
C TRP A 121 4.89 -14.55 4.94
N VAL A 122 3.60 -14.37 5.15
CA VAL A 122 2.84 -15.03 6.22
C VAL A 122 1.67 -15.78 5.62
N ASP A 123 1.61 -17.08 5.91
CA ASP A 123 0.42 -17.89 5.69
C ASP A 123 -0.40 -17.96 6.99
N VAL A 124 -1.56 -17.30 6.99
CA VAL A 124 -2.45 -17.24 8.17
C VAL A 124 -2.94 -18.64 8.57
N VAL A 125 -3.15 -19.51 7.61
CA VAL A 125 -3.65 -20.89 7.85
C VAL A 125 -2.60 -21.75 8.56
N SER A 126 -1.32 -21.49 8.33
CA SER A 126 -0.22 -22.16 9.03
C SER A 126 -0.26 -21.91 10.54
N ALA A 127 -0.88 -20.83 10.99
CA ALA A 127 -1.08 -20.55 12.41
C ALA A 127 -1.88 -21.66 13.12
N LEU A 128 -2.73 -22.39 12.40
CA LEU A 128 -3.48 -23.53 12.93
C LEU A 128 -2.58 -24.72 13.31
N LYS A 129 -1.42 -24.83 12.69
CA LYS A 129 -0.42 -25.90 12.92
C LYS A 129 0.71 -25.47 13.85
N ALA A 130 0.80 -24.18 14.19
CA ALA A 130 1.86 -23.66 15.02
C ALA A 130 1.73 -24.17 16.46
N ASP A 131 2.87 -24.50 17.11
CA ASP A 131 2.87 -24.78 18.54
C ASP A 131 2.90 -23.45 19.33
N PRO A 132 1.86 -23.16 20.14
CA PRO A 132 1.81 -21.91 20.92
C PRO A 132 2.98 -21.71 21.88
N LYS A 133 3.55 -22.81 22.41
CA LYS A 133 4.70 -22.71 23.33
C LYS A 133 5.99 -22.33 22.59
N ALA A 134 6.23 -23.00 21.46
CA ALA A 134 7.40 -22.69 20.62
C ALA A 134 7.30 -21.27 20.05
N THR A 135 6.10 -20.85 19.61
CA THR A 135 5.82 -19.50 19.12
C THR A 135 6.07 -18.46 20.23
N SER A 136 5.61 -18.73 21.45
CA SER A 136 5.87 -17.87 22.61
C SER A 136 7.36 -17.73 22.91
N ALA A 137 8.10 -18.83 22.95
CA ALA A 137 9.54 -18.82 23.20
C ALA A 137 10.28 -17.98 22.13
N LEU A 138 9.93 -18.15 20.86
CA LEU A 138 10.50 -17.37 19.79
C LEU A 138 10.16 -15.89 19.92
N ALA A 139 8.89 -15.56 20.12
CA ALA A 139 8.44 -14.18 20.26
C ALA A 139 9.15 -13.45 21.41
N GLN A 140 9.30 -14.11 22.57
CA GLN A 140 9.98 -13.56 23.73
C GLN A 140 11.49 -13.41 23.56
N SER A 141 12.10 -14.22 22.68
CA SER A 141 13.52 -14.07 22.31
C SER A 141 13.79 -12.88 21.41
N LEU A 142 12.78 -12.42 20.66
CA LEU A 142 12.90 -11.35 19.66
C LEU A 142 12.37 -9.99 20.16
N SER A 143 11.42 -9.99 21.10
CA SER A 143 10.71 -8.78 21.52
C SER A 143 10.27 -8.85 22.97
N SER A 144 10.29 -7.71 23.64
CA SER A 144 9.71 -7.52 24.98
C SER A 144 8.20 -7.25 24.96
N TYR A 145 7.53 -7.44 23.83
CA TYR A 145 6.10 -7.20 23.72
C TYR A 145 5.30 -8.10 24.67
N SER A 146 4.43 -7.49 25.47
CA SER A 146 3.75 -8.18 26.58
C SER A 146 2.77 -9.27 26.16
N LYS A 147 2.17 -9.16 24.94
CA LYS A 147 1.26 -10.18 24.41
C LYS A 147 2.03 -11.27 23.66
N SER A 148 2.80 -12.04 24.39
CA SER A 148 3.68 -13.09 23.85
C SER A 148 3.63 -14.39 24.64
N SER A 149 2.64 -14.57 25.53
CA SER A 149 2.51 -15.80 26.32
C SER A 149 1.98 -16.97 25.49
N PRO A 150 2.25 -18.23 25.88
CA PRO A 150 1.66 -19.40 25.21
C PRO A 150 0.12 -19.37 25.18
N GLY A 151 -0.51 -18.86 26.24
CA GLY A 151 -1.97 -18.68 26.32
C GLY A 151 -2.48 -17.70 25.27
N TYR A 152 -1.78 -16.59 25.08
CA TYR A 152 -2.13 -15.62 24.05
C TYR A 152 -2.11 -16.26 22.64
N PHE A 153 -1.06 -16.99 22.29
CA PHE A 153 -0.98 -17.64 20.98
C PHE A 153 -1.99 -18.78 20.81
N ALA A 154 -2.30 -19.51 21.89
CA ALA A 154 -3.38 -20.51 21.87
C ALA A 154 -4.76 -19.86 21.62
N ASP A 155 -5.03 -18.71 22.22
CA ASP A 155 -6.26 -17.95 21.98
C ASP A 155 -6.35 -17.41 20.57
N VAL A 156 -5.24 -16.93 20.01
CA VAL A 156 -5.18 -16.50 18.61
C VAL A 156 -5.47 -17.69 17.68
N GLN A 157 -4.81 -18.82 17.90
CA GLN A 157 -5.04 -20.05 17.13
C GLN A 157 -6.51 -20.50 17.17
N LYS A 158 -7.13 -20.49 18.36
CA LYS A 158 -8.56 -20.80 18.51
C LYS A 158 -9.45 -19.84 17.73
N LYS A 159 -9.16 -18.54 17.76
CA LYS A 159 -9.91 -17.52 16.99
C LYS A 159 -9.78 -17.75 15.50
N VAL A 160 -8.58 -18.02 15.00
CA VAL A 160 -8.35 -18.33 13.57
C VAL A 160 -9.12 -19.60 13.18
N LYS A 161 -9.07 -20.66 14.00
CA LYS A 161 -9.82 -21.88 13.77
C LYS A 161 -11.33 -21.63 13.67
N THR A 162 -11.89 -20.89 14.62
CA THR A 162 -13.32 -20.54 14.60
C THR A 162 -13.68 -19.72 13.36
N PHE A 163 -12.82 -18.80 12.94
CA PHE A 163 -13.00 -17.99 11.75
C PHE A 163 -13.07 -18.85 10.47
N VAL A 164 -12.19 -19.86 10.37
CA VAL A 164 -12.17 -20.81 9.27
C VAL A 164 -13.44 -21.71 9.29
N GLU A 165 -13.77 -22.26 10.45
CA GLU A 165 -14.94 -23.13 10.62
C GLU A 165 -16.27 -22.43 10.30
N GLN A 166 -16.34 -21.12 10.51
CA GLN A 166 -17.50 -20.29 10.15
C GLN A 166 -17.54 -19.90 8.66
N GLY A 167 -16.59 -20.36 7.86
CA GLY A 167 -16.53 -20.07 6.42
C GLY A 167 -16.18 -18.59 6.10
N GLN A 168 -15.70 -17.85 7.06
CA GLN A 168 -15.38 -16.41 6.87
C GLN A 168 -14.16 -16.17 5.96
N LEU A 169 -13.33 -17.19 5.73
CA LEU A 169 -12.28 -17.15 4.70
C LEU A 169 -12.84 -17.19 3.26
N GLY A 170 -14.12 -17.54 3.10
CA GLY A 170 -14.73 -17.70 1.78
C GLY A 170 -14.65 -16.46 0.91
N ILE A 171 -14.65 -15.26 1.48
CA ILE A 171 -14.49 -14.00 0.74
C ILE A 171 -13.13 -13.98 0.04
N PHE A 172 -12.06 -14.34 0.72
CA PHE A 172 -10.72 -14.41 0.14
C PHE A 172 -10.56 -15.61 -0.79
N ALA A 173 -11.10 -16.75 -0.43
CA ALA A 173 -11.09 -17.94 -1.27
C ALA A 173 -11.81 -17.72 -2.61
N ASN A 174 -12.98 -17.09 -2.59
CA ASN A 174 -13.78 -16.87 -3.80
C ASN A 174 -13.21 -15.76 -4.69
N ALA A 175 -12.59 -14.73 -4.13
CA ALA A 175 -12.08 -13.62 -4.92
C ALA A 175 -10.87 -13.99 -5.77
N TYR A 176 -9.97 -14.83 -5.24
CA TYR A 176 -8.72 -15.20 -5.92
C TYR A 176 -8.73 -16.65 -6.41
N TRP A 177 -9.27 -17.58 -5.64
CA TRP A 177 -9.14 -19.01 -5.86
C TRP A 177 -10.32 -19.61 -6.59
N GLY A 178 -11.42 -18.90 -6.72
CA GLY A 178 -12.55 -19.29 -7.53
C GLY A 178 -12.34 -19.18 -9.05
N HIS A 179 -11.23 -18.55 -9.50
CA HIS A 179 -10.95 -18.44 -10.93
C HIS A 179 -10.48 -19.79 -11.51
N PRO A 180 -11.07 -20.27 -12.64
CA PRO A 180 -10.75 -21.59 -13.21
C PRO A 180 -9.29 -21.81 -13.57
N ALA A 181 -8.55 -20.74 -13.85
CA ALA A 181 -7.12 -20.81 -14.18
C ALA A 181 -6.22 -20.93 -12.93
N TYR A 182 -6.75 -20.71 -11.73
CA TYR A 182 -5.99 -20.79 -10.50
C TYR A 182 -6.03 -22.20 -9.91
N LYS A 183 -4.89 -22.86 -9.87
CA LYS A 183 -4.74 -24.15 -9.18
C LYS A 183 -4.24 -23.88 -7.77
N LEU A 184 -5.08 -24.14 -6.77
CA LEU A 184 -4.69 -24.10 -5.37
C LEU A 184 -3.55 -25.10 -5.12
N PRO A 185 -2.50 -24.71 -4.37
CA PRO A 185 -1.57 -25.70 -3.82
C PRO A 185 -2.31 -26.73 -3.00
N PRO A 186 -1.89 -28.01 -3.00
CA PRO A 186 -2.57 -29.08 -2.25
C PRO A 186 -2.74 -28.77 -0.76
N GLU A 187 -1.84 -28.00 -0.19
CA GLU A 187 -1.88 -27.60 1.23
C GLU A 187 -2.92 -26.50 1.52
N ALA A 188 -3.46 -25.85 0.52
CA ALA A 188 -4.49 -24.82 0.66
C ALA A 188 -5.92 -25.37 0.58
N ASN A 189 -6.09 -26.66 0.39
CA ASN A 189 -7.38 -27.33 0.51
C ASN A 189 -7.75 -27.47 1.99
N LEU A 190 -8.56 -26.56 2.48
CA LEU A 190 -9.20 -26.57 3.77
C LEU A 190 -10.56 -27.26 3.70
#